data_25eb30d39c69175b93b3a9cf9c825195
#
_entry.id   25eb30d39c69175b93b3a9cf9c825195
#
_cell.length_a   1.000
_cell.length_b   1.000
_cell.length_c   1.000
_cell.angle_alpha   90.00
_cell.angle_beta   90.00
_cell.angle_gamma   90.00
#
_symmetry.space_group_name_H-M   'P 1'
#
loop_
_entity.id
_entity.type
_entity.pdbx_description
1 polymer ?
#
loop_
_entity_poly.entity_id
_entity_poly.type
_entity_poly.pdbx_seq_one_letter_code
_entity_poly.pdbx_strand_id
1 'polypeptide(L)'
;GHKFALTDIPADAQVIKYGCPIGIAKENISCGSWIHTHNIRTGLGDLLTYTYDRSVTELTPTAPRTFRGYRRPNGKVGIRNEIWIIPTVGCVNNVATAIERKAQKYVQGSVEGIFAFPHPYGCSQMGDDQENTRKILSDLINHPNAGGVLVLGLGCENSNIDVLKNYIGNYDPKRVRFLVAQESEDEIADALNILEDLSAYVGSFEREDIDCSELVIGMKCGGSDGL
;
A
#
# COMPACT_ATOMS: atom_id res chain seq x y z
N GLY A 1 -26.54 4.36 3.75
CA GLY A 1 -27.00 3.66 2.64
C GLY A 1 -27.88 2.46 2.97
N HIS A 2 -29.22 2.66 2.99
CA HIS A 2 -30.14 1.53 3.10
C HIS A 2 -30.37 0.88 1.74
N LYS A 3 -30.70 -0.42 1.75
CA LYS A 3 -31.07 -1.19 0.55
C LYS A 3 -32.58 -1.42 0.58
N PHE A 4 -33.23 -1.45 -0.59
CA PHE A 4 -34.62 -1.83 -0.74
C PHE A 4 -34.79 -2.76 -1.94
N ALA A 5 -35.84 -3.61 -1.88
CA ALA A 5 -36.12 -4.56 -2.94
C ALA A 5 -36.67 -3.84 -4.18
N LEU A 6 -36.15 -4.15 -5.36
CA LEU A 6 -36.64 -3.63 -6.64
C LEU A 6 -37.83 -4.49 -7.20
N THR A 7 -37.90 -5.74 -6.75
CA THR A 7 -38.93 -6.73 -7.11
C THR A 7 -39.27 -7.53 -5.87
N ASP A 8 -40.37 -8.29 -5.93
CA ASP A 8 -40.69 -9.26 -4.90
C ASP A 8 -39.65 -10.37 -4.85
N ILE A 9 -39.20 -10.73 -3.64
CA ILE A 9 -38.18 -11.75 -3.40
C ILE A 9 -38.79 -12.82 -2.51
N PRO A 10 -38.98 -14.07 -3.00
CA PRO A 10 -39.54 -15.16 -2.20
C PRO A 10 -38.62 -15.53 -1.02
N ALA A 11 -39.21 -16.08 0.03
CA ALA A 11 -38.44 -16.69 1.11
C ALA A 11 -37.48 -17.75 0.56
N ASP A 12 -36.31 -17.86 1.18
CA ASP A 12 -35.17 -18.71 0.80
C ASP A 12 -34.56 -18.44 -0.59
N ALA A 13 -35.04 -17.42 -1.31
CA ALA A 13 -34.38 -16.97 -2.54
C ALA A 13 -33.13 -16.16 -2.24
N GLN A 14 -32.18 -16.19 -3.19
CA GLN A 14 -31.01 -15.34 -3.14
C GLN A 14 -31.38 -13.88 -3.40
N VAL A 15 -30.86 -12.99 -2.57
CA VAL A 15 -30.98 -11.54 -2.75
C VAL A 15 -29.76 -11.09 -3.57
N ILE A 16 -30.02 -10.52 -4.74
CA ILE A 16 -28.97 -10.14 -5.69
C ILE A 16 -28.72 -8.64 -5.65
N LYS A 17 -27.44 -8.24 -5.59
CA LYS A 17 -26.99 -6.86 -5.72
C LYS A 17 -25.80 -6.80 -6.67
N TYR A 18 -25.87 -5.93 -7.66
CA TYR A 18 -24.82 -5.81 -8.70
C TYR A 18 -24.46 -7.15 -9.39
N GLY A 19 -25.47 -8.00 -9.60
CA GLY A 19 -25.26 -9.31 -10.22
C GLY A 19 -24.74 -10.40 -9.29
N CYS A 20 -24.47 -10.11 -8.03
CA CYS A 20 -23.93 -11.05 -7.04
C CYS A 20 -24.93 -11.30 -5.91
N PRO A 21 -25.03 -12.56 -5.38
CA PRO A 21 -25.82 -12.84 -4.20
C PRO A 21 -25.19 -12.20 -2.96
N ILE A 22 -26.00 -11.45 -2.21
CA ILE A 22 -25.57 -10.80 -0.98
C ILE A 22 -26.17 -11.42 0.28
N GLY A 23 -27.02 -12.43 0.11
CA GLY A 23 -27.66 -13.15 1.19
C GLY A 23 -28.87 -13.94 0.70
N ILE A 24 -29.58 -14.56 1.64
CA ILE A 24 -30.79 -15.36 1.42
C ILE A 24 -31.93 -14.70 2.17
N ALA A 25 -33.06 -14.51 1.52
CA ALA A 25 -34.28 -13.99 2.14
C ALA A 25 -34.77 -14.94 3.24
N LYS A 26 -35.07 -14.41 4.42
CA LYS A 26 -35.64 -15.18 5.55
C LYS A 26 -37.16 -15.37 5.42
N GLU A 27 -37.78 -14.48 4.67
CA GLU A 27 -39.22 -14.39 4.45
C GLU A 27 -39.50 -13.78 3.07
N ASN A 28 -40.77 -13.76 2.66
CA ASN A 28 -41.12 -13.03 1.44
C ASN A 28 -40.91 -11.53 1.62
N ILE A 29 -40.11 -10.92 0.77
CA ILE A 29 -39.79 -9.49 0.79
C ILE A 29 -40.49 -8.84 -0.40
N SER A 30 -41.43 -7.95 -0.13
CA SER A 30 -42.15 -7.24 -1.19
C SER A 30 -41.28 -6.13 -1.82
N CYS A 31 -41.54 -5.84 -3.08
CA CYS A 31 -40.95 -4.70 -3.78
C CYS A 31 -41.11 -3.41 -2.95
N GLY A 32 -40.06 -2.61 -2.87
CA GLY A 32 -40.01 -1.39 -2.06
C GLY A 32 -39.67 -1.61 -0.58
N SER A 33 -39.67 -2.84 -0.09
CA SER A 33 -39.34 -3.15 1.31
C SER A 33 -37.84 -2.92 1.60
N TRP A 34 -37.56 -2.43 2.79
CA TRP A 34 -36.20 -2.28 3.28
C TRP A 34 -35.54 -3.64 3.50
N ILE A 35 -34.34 -3.83 3.00
CA ILE A 35 -33.54 -5.04 3.12
C ILE A 35 -32.45 -4.82 4.17
N HIS A 36 -32.44 -5.65 5.22
CA HIS A 36 -31.41 -5.65 6.26
C HIS A 36 -31.40 -7.00 6.99
N THR A 37 -30.59 -7.15 8.04
CA THR A 37 -30.43 -8.38 8.83
C THR A 37 -31.72 -8.93 9.40
N HIS A 38 -32.81 -8.15 9.50
CA HIS A 38 -34.11 -8.64 9.95
C HIS A 38 -34.75 -9.59 8.93
N ASN A 39 -34.60 -9.36 7.63
CA ASN A 39 -35.26 -10.13 6.57
C ASN A 39 -34.30 -10.85 5.61
N ILE A 40 -32.96 -10.67 5.77
CA ILE A 40 -31.99 -11.50 5.08
C ILE A 40 -31.03 -12.15 6.07
N ARG A 41 -30.49 -13.31 5.69
CA ARG A 41 -29.40 -14.02 6.38
C ARG A 41 -28.21 -14.16 5.46
N THR A 42 -27.03 -14.36 6.03
CA THR A 42 -25.86 -14.68 5.22
C THR A 42 -26.08 -15.95 4.40
N GLY A 43 -25.63 -15.94 3.16
CA GLY A 43 -25.54 -17.14 2.32
C GLY A 43 -24.21 -17.87 2.46
N LEU A 44 -23.31 -17.37 3.33
CA LEU A 44 -22.06 -18.04 3.63
C LEU A 44 -22.34 -19.27 4.49
N GLY A 45 -22.02 -20.46 3.98
CA GLY A 45 -22.01 -21.70 4.73
C GLY A 45 -20.71 -21.85 5.52
N ASP A 46 -20.57 -22.96 6.25
CA ASP A 46 -19.31 -23.37 6.85
C ASP A 46 -18.23 -23.53 5.76
N LEU A 47 -16.98 -23.32 6.10
CA LEU A 47 -15.76 -23.42 5.28
C LEU A 47 -16.03 -23.72 3.80
N LEU A 48 -16.30 -22.70 3.01
CA LEU A 48 -16.54 -22.84 1.59
C LEU A 48 -15.23 -23.16 0.88
N THR A 49 -15.21 -24.25 0.14
CA THR A 49 -14.17 -24.48 -0.87
C THR A 49 -14.43 -23.50 -2.01
N TYR A 50 -13.70 -22.41 -2.03
CA TYR A 50 -13.75 -21.46 -3.15
C TYR A 50 -13.06 -22.08 -4.34
N THR A 51 -13.80 -22.34 -5.39
CA THR A 51 -13.23 -22.65 -6.72
C THR A 51 -13.31 -21.37 -7.56
N TYR A 52 -12.16 -20.95 -8.06
CA TYR A 52 -12.11 -19.85 -9.01
C TYR A 52 -12.67 -20.33 -10.35
N ASP A 53 -13.86 -19.87 -10.69
CA ASP A 53 -14.43 -20.04 -12.04
C ASP A 53 -14.01 -18.85 -12.90
N ARG A 54 -13.07 -19.12 -13.81
CA ARG A 54 -12.48 -18.09 -14.66
C ARG A 54 -13.48 -17.64 -15.73
N SER A 55 -14.09 -16.47 -15.53
CA SER A 55 -14.85 -15.77 -16.57
C SER A 55 -14.05 -14.58 -17.06
N VAL A 56 -13.46 -14.67 -18.23
CA VAL A 56 -12.64 -13.60 -18.82
C VAL A 56 -13.29 -13.16 -20.13
N THR A 57 -13.60 -11.87 -20.21
CA THR A 57 -13.97 -11.25 -21.49
C THR A 57 -12.70 -11.00 -22.29
N GLU A 58 -12.66 -11.47 -23.52
CA GLU A 58 -11.57 -11.13 -24.44
C GLU A 58 -11.57 -9.63 -24.71
N LEU A 59 -10.44 -9.01 -24.41
CA LEU A 59 -10.26 -7.57 -24.69
C LEU A 59 -9.77 -7.39 -26.12
N THR A 60 -10.39 -6.47 -26.85
CA THR A 60 -9.89 -6.05 -28.15
C THR A 60 -8.54 -5.33 -27.94
N PRO A 61 -7.46 -5.78 -28.61
CA PRO A 61 -6.17 -5.12 -28.53
C PRO A 61 -6.31 -3.64 -28.93
N THR A 62 -5.79 -2.76 -28.11
CA THR A 62 -5.68 -1.32 -28.41
C THR A 62 -4.28 -1.00 -28.90
N ALA A 63 -4.13 0.10 -29.64
CA ALA A 63 -2.80 0.57 -30.03
C ALA A 63 -1.95 0.84 -28.77
N PRO A 64 -0.64 0.54 -28.81
CA PRO A 64 0.28 0.82 -27.72
C PRO A 64 0.21 2.30 -27.32
N ARG A 65 0.21 2.54 -26.02
CA ARG A 65 0.22 3.89 -25.44
C ARG A 65 1.38 4.01 -24.48
N THR A 66 1.91 5.20 -24.33
CA THR A 66 2.98 5.50 -23.39
C THR A 66 2.51 6.46 -22.31
N PHE A 67 3.22 6.47 -21.20
CA PHE A 67 3.08 7.47 -20.13
C PHE A 67 4.47 7.98 -19.74
N ARG A 68 4.53 9.15 -19.13
CA ARG A 68 5.78 9.74 -18.63
C ARG A 68 6.07 9.22 -17.23
N GLY A 69 7.06 8.33 -17.11
CA GLY A 69 7.47 7.70 -15.86
C GLY A 69 8.97 7.70 -15.64
N TYR A 70 9.39 7.11 -14.52
CA TYR A 70 10.78 6.99 -14.12
C TYR A 70 11.20 5.52 -14.14
N ARG A 71 12.15 5.16 -14.97
CA ARG A 71 12.76 3.83 -14.99
C ARG A 71 13.83 3.73 -13.92
N ARG A 72 13.72 2.75 -13.05
CA ARG A 72 14.70 2.50 -11.99
C ARG A 72 15.79 1.56 -12.46
N PRO A 73 17.00 1.58 -11.85
CA PRO A 73 18.10 0.70 -12.23
C PRO A 73 17.78 -0.79 -12.18
N ASN A 74 16.83 -1.20 -11.35
CA ASN A 74 16.33 -2.58 -11.26
C ASN A 74 15.24 -2.94 -12.30
N GLY A 75 14.99 -2.07 -13.27
CA GLY A 75 14.01 -2.23 -14.33
C GLY A 75 12.57 -1.90 -13.95
N LYS A 76 12.26 -1.69 -12.67
CA LYS A 76 10.91 -1.28 -12.24
C LYS A 76 10.62 0.16 -12.68
N VAL A 77 9.31 0.46 -12.79
CA VAL A 77 8.84 1.76 -13.27
C VAL A 77 8.00 2.45 -12.20
N GLY A 78 8.35 3.71 -11.90
CA GLY A 78 7.59 4.59 -11.03
C GLY A 78 6.90 5.70 -11.81
N ILE A 79 5.74 6.14 -11.32
CA ILE A 79 5.05 7.34 -11.83
C ILE A 79 5.39 8.58 -11.00
N ARG A 80 6.10 8.38 -9.88
CA ARG A 80 6.59 9.41 -8.98
C ARG A 80 8.09 9.28 -8.78
N ASN A 81 8.72 10.38 -8.35
CA ASN A 81 10.14 10.42 -8.00
C ASN A 81 10.31 11.06 -6.61
N GLU A 82 9.85 10.33 -5.61
CA GLU A 82 9.78 10.79 -4.23
C GLU A 82 10.92 10.20 -3.38
N ILE A 83 11.21 10.82 -2.25
CA ILE A 83 12.06 10.26 -1.20
C ILE A 83 11.17 9.91 -0.01
N TRP A 84 11.27 8.67 0.46
CA TRP A 84 10.44 8.17 1.54
C TRP A 84 11.25 7.91 2.80
N ILE A 85 10.71 8.34 3.95
CA ILE A 85 11.24 8.05 5.28
C ILE A 85 10.34 6.98 5.88
N ILE A 86 10.88 5.78 6.06
CA ILE A 86 10.14 4.62 6.54
C ILE A 86 10.59 4.27 7.97
N PRO A 87 9.77 4.59 8.99
CA PRO A 87 10.01 4.13 10.35
C PRO A 87 9.90 2.61 10.44
N THR A 88 10.77 1.96 11.22
CA THR A 88 10.66 0.53 11.51
C THR A 88 9.69 0.25 12.66
N VAL A 89 9.41 1.27 13.48
CA VAL A 89 8.60 1.19 14.70
C VAL A 89 7.91 2.52 14.97
N GLY A 90 6.71 2.50 15.55
CA GLY A 90 5.95 3.70 15.88
C GLY A 90 6.64 4.68 16.82
N CYS A 91 7.61 4.22 17.60
CA CYS A 91 8.37 5.05 18.55
C CYS A 91 9.15 6.19 17.86
N VAL A 92 9.59 6.01 16.63
CA VAL A 92 10.35 7.04 15.88
C VAL A 92 9.48 7.86 14.92
N ASN A 93 8.16 7.72 14.96
CA ASN A 93 7.25 8.47 14.08
C ASN A 93 7.41 9.98 14.19
N ASN A 94 7.53 10.52 15.42
CA ASN A 94 7.69 11.95 15.63
C ASN A 94 9.03 12.46 15.08
N VAL A 95 10.08 11.66 15.21
CA VAL A 95 11.41 11.97 14.65
C VAL A 95 11.31 11.95 13.12
N ALA A 96 10.70 10.94 12.51
CA ALA A 96 10.48 10.86 11.07
C ALA A 96 9.71 12.08 10.53
N THR A 97 8.63 12.48 11.22
CA THR A 97 7.86 13.68 10.84
C THR A 97 8.65 14.99 11.02
N ALA A 98 9.48 15.08 12.04
CA ALA A 98 10.35 16.24 12.24
C ALA A 98 11.42 16.33 11.14
N ILE A 99 12.00 15.19 10.75
CA ILE A 99 12.96 15.09 9.64
C ILE A 99 12.28 15.49 8.32
N GLU A 100 11.09 14.95 8.01
CA GLU A 100 10.32 15.29 6.81
C GLU A 100 10.13 16.80 6.67
N ARG A 101 9.68 17.47 7.73
CA ARG A 101 9.45 18.93 7.71
C ARG A 101 10.74 19.72 7.43
N LYS A 102 11.85 19.33 8.04
CA LYS A 102 13.15 20.00 7.86
C LYS A 102 13.79 19.69 6.50
N ALA A 103 13.50 18.52 5.93
CA ALA A 103 14.06 18.04 4.67
C ALA A 103 13.38 18.65 3.43
N GLN A 104 12.27 19.36 3.58
CA GLN A 104 11.57 19.99 2.43
C GLN A 104 12.45 20.92 1.61
N LYS A 105 13.50 21.49 2.20
CA LYS A 105 14.52 22.31 1.49
C LYS A 105 15.30 21.53 0.42
N TYR A 106 15.32 20.19 0.50
CA TYR A 106 15.99 19.33 -0.48
C TYR A 106 15.07 18.87 -1.62
N VAL A 107 13.80 19.26 -1.62
CA VAL A 107 12.88 19.02 -2.75
C VAL A 107 13.26 19.98 -3.88
N GLN A 108 14.04 19.46 -4.84
CA GLN A 108 14.54 20.24 -5.98
C GLN A 108 14.74 19.35 -7.21
N GLY A 109 14.83 19.96 -8.37
CA GLY A 109 15.01 19.25 -9.64
C GLY A 109 13.84 18.32 -9.93
N SER A 110 14.12 17.05 -10.18
CA SER A 110 13.10 16.03 -10.43
C SER A 110 12.54 15.37 -9.15
N VAL A 111 13.03 15.76 -7.97
CA VAL A 111 12.48 15.27 -6.68
C VAL A 111 11.10 15.88 -6.46
N GLU A 112 10.06 15.06 -6.43
CA GLU A 112 8.66 15.51 -6.34
C GLU A 112 8.19 15.72 -4.90
N GLY A 113 8.90 15.19 -3.91
CA GLY A 113 8.58 15.37 -2.51
C GLY A 113 9.40 14.45 -1.60
N ILE A 114 9.40 14.78 -0.30
CA ILE A 114 9.97 13.96 0.77
C ILE A 114 8.85 13.70 1.77
N PHE A 115 8.55 12.42 2.04
CA PHE A 115 7.40 12.01 2.84
C PHE A 115 7.79 10.96 3.88
N ALA A 116 7.30 11.14 5.10
CA ALA A 116 7.36 10.12 6.15
C ALA A 116 6.11 9.25 6.15
N PHE A 117 6.27 7.98 6.46
CA PHE A 117 5.17 6.99 6.55
C PHE A 117 4.99 6.51 7.99
N PRO A 118 4.52 7.35 8.92
CA PRO A 118 4.29 6.97 10.29
C PRO A 118 3.23 5.86 10.40
N HIS A 119 3.43 4.92 11.31
CA HIS A 119 2.50 3.83 11.56
C HIS A 119 2.44 3.48 13.06
N PRO A 120 1.32 2.94 13.59
CA PRO A 120 1.15 2.67 15.01
C PRO A 120 1.82 1.38 15.49
N TYR A 121 2.46 0.63 14.62
CA TYR A 121 2.97 -0.71 14.92
C TYR A 121 4.30 -0.64 15.68
N GLY A 122 4.52 -1.61 16.56
CA GLY A 122 5.69 -1.65 17.44
C GLY A 122 6.00 -3.03 17.98
N CYS A 123 6.79 -3.08 19.07
CA CYS A 123 7.29 -4.31 19.67
C CYS A 123 6.21 -5.22 20.27
N SER A 124 4.99 -4.71 20.46
CA SER A 124 3.86 -5.50 20.96
C SER A 124 3.21 -6.41 19.91
N GLN A 125 3.55 -6.25 18.64
CA GLN A 125 3.09 -7.17 17.61
C GLN A 125 3.74 -8.54 17.76
N MET A 126 2.97 -9.59 17.51
CA MET A 126 3.43 -10.99 17.60
C MET A 126 2.93 -11.78 16.39
N GLY A 127 3.66 -12.87 16.08
CA GLY A 127 3.25 -13.83 15.06
C GLY A 127 3.04 -13.20 13.69
N ASP A 128 1.93 -13.54 13.06
CA ASP A 128 1.61 -13.14 11.69
C ASP A 128 1.46 -11.64 11.51
N ASP A 129 1.00 -10.90 12.53
CA ASP A 129 0.86 -9.45 12.46
C ASP A 129 2.22 -8.76 12.32
N GLN A 130 3.22 -9.21 13.08
CA GLN A 130 4.57 -8.69 12.97
C GLN A 130 5.22 -9.07 11.63
N GLU A 131 5.00 -10.30 11.19
CA GLU A 131 5.49 -10.80 9.91
C GLU A 131 4.90 -10.00 8.74
N ASN A 132 3.60 -9.73 8.76
CA ASN A 132 2.94 -8.91 7.75
C ASN A 132 3.43 -7.46 7.77
N THR A 133 3.68 -6.88 8.95
CA THR A 133 4.26 -5.54 9.04
C THR A 133 5.63 -5.47 8.39
N ARG A 134 6.51 -6.45 8.63
CA ARG A 134 7.84 -6.53 8.00
C ARG A 134 7.74 -6.60 6.47
N LYS A 135 6.83 -7.42 5.94
CA LYS A 135 6.58 -7.54 4.50
C LYS A 135 6.10 -6.22 3.91
N ILE A 136 5.11 -5.58 4.54
CA ILE A 136 4.58 -4.28 4.08
C ILE A 136 5.65 -3.20 4.08
N LEU A 137 6.46 -3.10 5.14
CA LEU A 137 7.57 -2.13 5.20
C LEU A 137 8.60 -2.41 4.10
N SER A 138 8.94 -3.69 3.88
CA SER A 138 9.83 -4.10 2.79
C SER A 138 9.28 -3.73 1.41
N ASP A 139 7.98 -3.93 1.18
CA ASP A 139 7.33 -3.58 -0.08
C ASP A 139 7.31 -2.06 -0.31
N LEU A 140 7.07 -1.26 0.75
CA LEU A 140 7.20 0.20 0.68
C LEU A 140 8.63 0.63 0.34
N ILE A 141 9.64 0.04 0.98
CA ILE A 141 11.05 0.33 0.71
C ILE A 141 11.41 -0.01 -0.74
N ASN A 142 10.85 -1.10 -1.28
CA ASN A 142 11.09 -1.55 -2.64
C ASN A 142 10.16 -0.92 -3.69
N HIS A 143 9.26 -0.03 -3.28
CA HIS A 143 8.28 0.58 -4.18
C HIS A 143 8.95 1.53 -5.20
N PRO A 144 8.65 1.41 -6.51
CA PRO A 144 9.35 2.16 -7.55
C PRO A 144 9.04 3.68 -7.56
N ASN A 145 7.97 4.13 -6.93
CA ASN A 145 7.70 5.57 -6.76
C ASN A 145 8.71 6.24 -5.80
N ALA A 146 9.28 5.49 -4.86
CA ALA A 146 10.38 5.96 -4.04
C ALA A 146 11.68 5.90 -4.86
N GLY A 147 12.12 7.04 -5.36
CA GLY A 147 13.45 7.20 -5.97
C GLY A 147 14.56 6.99 -4.95
N GLY A 148 14.33 7.39 -3.70
CA GLY A 148 15.23 7.20 -2.55
C GLY A 148 14.45 6.84 -1.29
N VAL A 149 15.07 6.09 -0.36
CA VAL A 149 14.46 5.69 0.90
C VAL A 149 15.44 5.84 2.05
N LEU A 150 15.01 6.51 3.12
CA LEU A 150 15.64 6.48 4.42
C LEU A 150 14.82 5.55 5.34
N VAL A 151 15.39 4.44 5.75
CA VAL A 151 14.82 3.54 6.76
C VAL A 151 15.29 4.00 8.12
N LEU A 152 14.35 4.42 8.97
CA LEU A 152 14.64 4.97 10.30
C LEU A 152 14.27 3.96 11.37
N GLY A 153 15.27 3.37 12.02
CA GLY A 153 15.13 2.48 13.18
C GLY A 153 15.29 3.22 14.51
N LEU A 154 14.73 2.67 15.58
CA LEU A 154 15.01 3.12 16.93
C LEU A 154 16.31 2.50 17.45
N GLY A 155 16.45 1.18 17.36
CA GLY A 155 17.61 0.39 17.80
C GLY A 155 17.25 -0.79 18.69
N CYS A 156 16.17 -0.73 19.46
CA CYS A 156 15.74 -1.81 20.37
C CYS A 156 14.48 -2.56 19.91
N GLU A 157 13.95 -2.24 18.74
CA GLU A 157 12.72 -2.86 18.23
C GLU A 157 12.97 -4.28 17.69
N ASN A 158 11.92 -5.13 17.78
CA ASN A 158 11.96 -6.51 17.29
C ASN A 158 12.10 -6.61 15.75
N SER A 159 11.68 -5.58 15.04
CA SER A 159 11.81 -5.46 13.59
C SER A 159 12.90 -4.46 13.23
N ASN A 160 14.07 -4.59 13.90
CA ASN A 160 15.21 -3.72 13.67
C ASN A 160 15.74 -3.82 12.23
N ILE A 161 16.63 -2.91 11.87
CA ILE A 161 17.16 -2.78 10.50
C ILE A 161 17.76 -4.09 9.99
N ASP A 162 18.49 -4.84 10.82
CA ASP A 162 19.13 -6.07 10.37
C ASP A 162 18.13 -7.18 10.08
N VAL A 163 17.07 -7.28 10.88
CA VAL A 163 15.94 -8.16 10.59
C VAL A 163 15.25 -7.72 9.30
N LEU A 164 14.97 -6.43 9.15
CA LEU A 164 14.24 -5.91 7.98
C LEU A 164 15.03 -6.07 6.68
N LYS A 165 16.36 -5.98 6.69
CA LYS A 165 17.21 -6.25 5.52
C LYS A 165 16.97 -7.62 4.89
N ASN A 166 16.63 -8.65 5.70
CA ASN A 166 16.32 -9.99 5.19
C ASN A 166 15.03 -10.00 4.35
N TYR A 167 14.09 -9.10 4.62
CA TYR A 167 12.84 -8.94 3.86
C TYR A 167 13.02 -8.04 2.65
N ILE A 168 13.83 -6.98 2.76
CA ILE A 168 14.12 -6.06 1.66
C ILE A 168 14.85 -6.81 0.53
N GLY A 169 15.70 -7.77 0.87
CA GLY A 169 16.52 -8.49 -0.10
C GLY A 169 17.63 -7.63 -0.69
N ASN A 170 17.92 -7.85 -1.98
CA ASN A 170 18.95 -7.07 -2.66
C ASN A 170 18.46 -5.63 -2.92
N TYR A 171 19.20 -4.65 -2.45
CA TYR A 171 18.93 -3.23 -2.64
C TYR A 171 20.15 -2.46 -3.12
N ASP A 172 19.92 -1.34 -3.80
CA ASP A 172 20.97 -0.38 -4.16
C ASP A 172 21.27 0.51 -2.94
N PRO A 173 22.50 0.50 -2.39
CA PRO A 173 22.89 1.34 -1.26
C PRO A 173 22.90 2.84 -1.57
N LYS A 174 22.86 3.25 -2.84
CA LYS A 174 22.67 4.65 -3.22
C LYS A 174 21.21 5.08 -3.04
N ARG A 175 20.27 4.14 -3.20
CA ARG A 175 18.83 4.38 -3.13
C ARG A 175 18.27 4.16 -1.72
N VAL A 176 18.72 3.13 -1.00
CA VAL A 176 18.20 2.75 0.32
C VAL A 176 19.27 2.97 1.36
N ARG A 177 19.01 3.89 2.28
CA ARG A 177 19.90 4.26 3.38
C ARG A 177 19.25 3.94 4.72
N PHE A 178 20.03 3.68 5.72
CA PHE A 178 19.58 3.27 7.05
C PHE A 178 20.14 4.20 8.11
N LEU A 179 19.35 4.51 9.12
CA LEU A 179 19.75 5.27 10.30
C LEU A 179 19.12 4.64 11.53
N VAL A 180 19.91 4.39 12.57
CA VAL A 180 19.46 3.94 13.89
C VAL A 180 19.52 5.12 14.84
N ALA A 181 18.37 5.57 15.35
CA ALA A 181 18.28 6.78 16.16
C ALA A 181 19.12 6.70 17.47
N GLN A 182 19.12 5.55 18.13
CA GLN A 182 19.88 5.36 19.38
C GLN A 182 21.41 5.26 19.17
N GLU A 183 21.88 5.11 17.95
CA GLU A 183 23.31 5.07 17.61
C GLU A 183 23.84 6.42 17.14
N SER A 184 22.97 7.43 17.01
CA SER A 184 23.28 8.77 16.56
C SER A 184 23.29 9.74 17.73
N GLU A 185 24.22 10.71 17.73
CA GLU A 185 24.24 11.82 18.68
C GLU A 185 23.19 12.89 18.35
N ASP A 186 22.87 13.07 17.05
CA ASP A 186 21.80 13.93 16.52
C ASP A 186 21.19 13.26 15.31
N GLU A 187 20.18 12.41 15.57
CA GLU A 187 19.49 11.64 14.54
C GLU A 187 18.81 12.51 13.48
N ILE A 188 18.47 13.74 13.81
CA ILE A 188 17.87 14.68 12.85
C ILE A 188 18.95 15.22 11.91
N ALA A 189 20.10 15.63 12.44
CA ALA A 189 21.19 16.13 11.63
C ALA A 189 21.74 15.04 10.69
N ASP A 190 21.96 13.84 11.22
CA ASP A 190 22.42 12.69 10.43
C ASP A 190 21.43 12.30 9.34
N ALA A 191 20.13 12.29 9.66
CA ALA A 191 19.08 12.03 8.68
C ALA A 191 19.05 13.10 7.57
N LEU A 192 19.24 14.38 7.91
CA LEU A 192 19.27 15.46 6.92
C LEU A 192 20.46 15.34 5.98
N ASN A 193 21.62 14.95 6.47
CA ASN A 193 22.79 14.68 5.62
C ASN A 193 22.52 13.51 4.64
N ILE A 194 21.90 12.43 5.13
CA ILE A 194 21.50 11.30 4.28
C ILE A 194 20.48 11.73 3.22
N LEU A 195 19.51 12.57 3.60
CA LEU A 195 18.45 13.02 2.68
C LEU A 195 18.98 14.00 1.63
N GLU A 196 20.02 14.78 1.94
CA GLU A 196 20.72 15.61 0.96
C GLU A 196 21.40 14.74 -0.11
N ASP A 197 22.13 13.70 0.30
CA ASP A 197 22.73 12.72 -0.63
C ASP A 197 21.67 12.00 -1.47
N LEU A 198 20.58 11.56 -0.82
CA LEU A 198 19.45 10.92 -1.52
C LEU A 198 18.80 11.88 -2.51
N SER A 199 18.64 13.16 -2.17
CA SER A 199 18.09 14.17 -3.08
C SER A 199 18.96 14.35 -4.31
N ALA A 200 20.28 14.41 -4.15
CA ALA A 200 21.20 14.46 -5.27
C ALA A 200 21.09 13.23 -6.19
N TYR A 201 21.00 12.03 -5.60
CA TYR A 201 20.80 10.79 -6.35
C TYR A 201 19.45 10.76 -7.07
N VAL A 202 18.35 11.04 -6.36
CA VAL A 202 16.98 11.02 -6.90
C VAL A 202 16.79 12.10 -7.95
N GLY A 203 17.40 13.27 -7.76
CA GLY A 203 17.38 14.37 -8.71
C GLY A 203 18.05 14.07 -10.06
N SER A 204 18.84 12.99 -10.15
CA SER A 204 19.47 12.56 -11.40
C SER A 204 18.53 11.77 -12.34
N PHE A 205 17.35 11.36 -11.88
CA PHE A 205 16.39 10.64 -12.71
C PHE A 205 15.53 11.63 -13.51
N GLU A 206 15.29 11.28 -14.76
CA GLU A 206 14.40 12.03 -15.65
C GLU A 206 13.20 11.17 -16.06
N ARG A 207 12.10 11.83 -16.40
CA ARG A 207 10.93 11.13 -16.96
C ARG A 207 11.21 10.74 -18.40
N GLU A 208 10.92 9.49 -18.73
CA GLU A 208 10.96 8.95 -20.09
C GLU A 208 9.59 8.44 -20.52
N ASP A 209 9.41 8.22 -21.82
CA ASP A 209 8.22 7.59 -22.37
C ASP A 209 8.30 6.07 -22.14
N ILE A 210 7.37 5.53 -21.38
CA ILE A 210 7.30 4.13 -20.95
C ILE A 210 5.99 3.53 -21.46
N ASP A 211 6.04 2.30 -21.97
CA ASP A 211 4.85 1.60 -22.43
C ASP A 211 3.86 1.37 -21.28
N CYS A 212 2.57 1.59 -21.54
CA CYS A 212 1.53 1.39 -20.54
C CYS A 212 1.40 -0.06 -20.04
N SER A 213 1.96 -1.03 -20.76
CA SER A 213 2.03 -2.42 -20.29
C SER A 213 2.94 -2.61 -19.07
N GLU A 214 3.84 -1.67 -18.80
CA GLU A 214 4.70 -1.68 -17.60
C GLU A 214 4.04 -1.00 -16.38
N LEU A 215 2.85 -0.41 -16.54
CA LEU A 215 2.13 0.26 -15.46
C LEU A 215 1.44 -0.76 -14.55
N VAL A 216 1.75 -0.71 -13.27
CA VAL A 216 1.09 -1.51 -12.23
C VAL A 216 0.08 -0.65 -11.50
N ILE A 217 -1.19 -1.07 -11.52
CA ILE A 217 -2.29 -0.36 -10.87
C ILE A 217 -2.80 -1.20 -9.71
N GLY A 218 -2.72 -0.65 -8.51
CA GLY A 218 -3.36 -1.22 -7.32
C GLY A 218 -4.81 -0.74 -7.24
N MET A 219 -5.73 -1.66 -7.03
CA MET A 219 -7.16 -1.35 -6.86
C MET A 219 -7.61 -1.77 -5.47
N LYS A 220 -8.42 -0.92 -4.83
CA LYS A 220 -9.01 -1.19 -3.51
C LYS A 220 -10.47 -0.79 -3.54
N CYS A 221 -11.34 -1.70 -3.11
CA CYS A 221 -12.75 -1.41 -2.88
C CYS A 221 -13.08 -1.62 -1.40
N GLY A 222 -13.59 -0.59 -0.74
CA GLY A 222 -13.96 -0.62 0.69
C GLY A 222 -15.45 -0.75 0.96
N GLY A 223 -16.30 -0.81 -0.07
CA GLY A 223 -17.75 -0.81 0.06
C GLY A 223 -18.45 -1.98 -0.62
N SER A 224 -17.71 -3.01 -1.03
CA SER A 224 -18.21 -4.16 -1.77
C SER A 224 -18.43 -5.41 -0.88
N ASP A 225 -18.62 -5.23 0.41
CA ASP A 225 -19.12 -6.33 1.22
C ASP A 225 -20.51 -6.76 0.77
N GLY A 226 -20.86 -8.00 1.03
CA GLY A 226 -22.14 -8.58 0.64
C GLY A 226 -23.35 -8.00 1.38
N LEU A 227 -23.18 -7.03 2.26
CA LEU A 227 -24.26 -6.50 3.12
C LEU A 227 -24.44 -5.00 2.97
#